data_7876857a9d27aea7d5cd3c560be517a7
#
_entry.id   7876857a9d27aea7d5cd3c560be517a7
#
_cell.length_a   1.000
_cell.length_b   1.000
_cell.length_c   1.000
_cell.angle_alpha   90.00
_cell.angle_beta   90.00
_cell.angle_gamma   90.00
#
_symmetry.space_group_name_H-M   'P 1'
#
loop_
_entity.id
_entity.type
_entity.pdbx_description
1 polymer ?
#
loop_
_entity_poly.entity_id
_entity_poly.type
_entity_poly.pdbx_seq_one_letter_code
_entity_poly.pdbx_strand_id
1 'polypeptide(L)'
;MKVKKADDYQSWYVQEGDQALLIDPWFDSALVDGKGWFLQRRKEKKTELSQEEISAVQDIIITAPFEDHLHLKTLKDFPTANLWCSSQVKKILLKKKLENKILELSSDSQLIGNLNVQALPAGFPYNTTAYCLLISNKNGFKVFHEGHVVNKKLIIENNIEADVAILTGEEVKFFGLITLSMNTRKAIEACKLLKAKKLFITGSNPLKNSGFINNFLKFKKLDNDLLDNNIEVFYDAGSTLSF
;
A
#
# COMPACT_ATOMS: atom_id res chain seq x y z
N MET A 1 -14.25 -9.85 -6.78
CA MET A 1 -13.23 -9.21 -5.89
C MET A 1 -13.71 -7.82 -5.50
N LYS A 2 -13.57 -7.44 -4.23
CA LYS A 2 -13.83 -6.09 -3.74
C LYS A 2 -12.50 -5.44 -3.33
N VAL A 3 -12.27 -4.20 -3.76
CA VAL A 3 -11.08 -3.40 -3.39
C VAL A 3 -11.56 -2.10 -2.78
N LYS A 4 -11.06 -1.76 -1.59
CA LYS A 4 -11.47 -0.55 -0.86
C LYS A 4 -10.25 0.15 -0.26
N LYS A 5 -10.19 1.48 -0.42
CA LYS A 5 -9.23 2.31 0.29
C LYS A 5 -9.66 2.40 1.76
N ALA A 6 -8.94 1.70 2.64
CA ALA A 6 -9.38 1.47 4.02
C ALA A 6 -9.17 2.70 4.93
N ASP A 7 -8.32 3.64 4.52
CA ASP A 7 -8.06 4.88 5.25
C ASP A 7 -7.73 6.05 4.30
N ASP A 8 -7.45 7.19 4.86
CA ASP A 8 -7.05 8.38 4.11
C ASP A 8 -5.56 8.41 3.74
N TYR A 9 -4.84 7.29 3.92
CA TYR A 9 -3.42 7.20 3.57
C TYR A 9 -3.11 6.01 2.66
N GLN A 10 -2.67 4.87 3.22
CA GLN A 10 -2.17 3.75 2.41
C GLN A 10 -2.64 2.37 2.84
N SER A 11 -3.62 2.31 3.73
CA SER A 11 -4.20 1.02 4.12
C SER A 11 -5.24 0.56 3.11
N TRP A 12 -5.15 -0.70 2.69
CA TRP A 12 -6.01 -1.27 1.65
C TRP A 12 -6.71 -2.52 2.14
N TYR A 13 -7.97 -2.67 1.74
CA TYR A 13 -8.79 -3.84 1.98
C TYR A 13 -9.11 -4.50 0.65
N VAL A 14 -8.81 -5.80 0.53
CA VAL A 14 -9.13 -6.62 -0.64
C VAL A 14 -9.88 -7.85 -0.17
N GLN A 15 -11.07 -8.09 -0.71
CA GLN A 15 -11.92 -9.22 -0.32
C GLN A 15 -12.30 -10.07 -1.54
N GLU A 16 -12.27 -11.39 -1.36
CA GLU A 16 -12.78 -12.36 -2.32
C GLU A 16 -13.60 -13.41 -1.57
N GLY A 17 -14.90 -13.43 -1.84
CA GLY A 17 -15.87 -14.24 -1.07
C GLY A 17 -15.97 -13.77 0.38
N ASP A 18 -15.78 -14.69 1.32
CA ASP A 18 -15.85 -14.48 2.77
C ASP A 18 -14.49 -14.13 3.41
N GLN A 19 -13.42 -14.11 2.62
CA GLN A 19 -12.06 -13.87 3.11
C GLN A 19 -11.56 -12.49 2.67
N ALA A 20 -10.95 -11.80 3.62
CA ALA A 20 -10.39 -10.48 3.39
C ALA A 20 -8.91 -10.39 3.77
N LEU A 21 -8.20 -9.61 2.98
CA LEU A 21 -6.80 -9.26 3.11
C LEU A 21 -6.67 -7.77 3.39
N LEU A 22 -5.89 -7.40 4.41
CA LEU A 22 -5.43 -6.02 4.60
C LEU A 22 -4.00 -5.85 4.08
N ILE A 23 -3.71 -4.68 3.51
CA ILE A 23 -2.36 -4.28 3.12
C ILE A 23 -2.01 -3.03 3.91
N ASP A 24 -0.87 -3.09 4.61
CA ASP A 24 -0.28 -1.99 5.37
C ASP A 24 -1.26 -1.25 6.31
N PRO A 25 -1.99 -1.94 7.20
CA PRO A 25 -3.00 -1.29 8.03
C PRO A 25 -2.38 -0.38 9.09
N TRP A 26 -2.81 0.89 9.06
CA TRP A 26 -2.49 1.88 10.08
C TRP A 26 -3.78 2.54 10.58
N PHE A 27 -4.40 1.98 11.62
CA PHE A 27 -5.70 2.40 12.16
C PHE A 27 -5.58 3.28 13.40
N ASP A 28 -4.60 4.16 13.41
CA ASP A 28 -4.45 5.21 14.42
C ASP A 28 -4.42 6.60 13.75
N SER A 29 -4.79 7.63 14.51
CA SER A 29 -4.78 9.01 14.03
C SER A 29 -3.38 9.62 13.97
N ALA A 30 -2.40 9.03 14.65
CA ALA A 30 -1.04 9.52 14.68
C ALA A 30 -0.03 8.39 14.53
N LEU A 31 0.98 8.63 13.73
CA LEU A 31 2.18 7.84 13.61
C LEU A 31 3.35 8.69 14.13
N VAL A 32 4.14 8.10 15.01
CA VAL A 32 5.39 8.69 15.50
C VAL A 32 6.52 7.76 15.14
N ASP A 33 7.29 8.13 14.11
CA ASP A 33 8.43 7.35 13.65
C ASP A 33 9.65 7.64 14.52
N GLY A 34 10.11 6.62 15.23
CA GLY A 34 11.23 6.71 16.15
C GLY A 34 10.91 7.62 17.35
N LYS A 35 11.59 8.76 17.41
CA LYS A 35 11.33 9.81 18.42
C LYS A 35 10.46 10.90 17.80
N GLY A 36 9.49 11.41 18.56
CA GLY A 36 8.52 12.40 18.08
C GLY A 36 9.13 13.69 17.51
N TRP A 37 10.37 14.02 17.86
CA TRP A 37 11.09 15.16 17.27
C TRP A 37 11.61 14.87 15.86
N PHE A 38 11.76 13.59 15.48
CA PHE A 38 12.33 13.19 14.19
C PHE A 38 11.28 13.23 13.07
N LEU A 39 10.20 12.49 13.20
CA LEU A 39 9.09 12.47 12.26
C LEU A 39 7.79 12.15 12.99
N GLN A 40 6.75 12.93 12.69
CA GLN A 40 5.37 12.61 13.07
C GLN A 40 4.47 12.79 11.85
N ARG A 41 3.55 11.85 11.66
CA ARG A 41 2.49 11.92 10.66
C ARG A 41 1.14 11.84 11.36
N ARG A 42 0.16 12.59 10.88
CA ARG A 42 -1.21 12.56 11.40
C ARG A 42 -2.18 12.49 10.25
N LYS A 43 -3.18 11.65 10.39
CA LYS A 43 -4.32 11.54 9.49
C LYS A 43 -5.62 11.85 10.24
N GLU A 44 -6.68 12.18 9.49
CA GLU A 44 -7.96 12.58 10.07
C GLU A 44 -8.76 11.37 10.52
N LYS A 45 -8.80 10.34 9.67
CA LYS A 45 -9.59 9.14 9.90
C LYS A 45 -8.71 7.93 10.21
N LYS A 46 -9.15 7.10 11.14
CA LYS A 46 -8.45 5.87 11.51
C LYS A 46 -8.67 4.81 10.44
N THR A 47 -9.92 4.54 10.11
CA THR A 47 -10.33 3.58 9.07
C THR A 47 -11.75 3.88 8.60
N GLU A 48 -12.04 3.52 7.35
CA GLU A 48 -13.39 3.53 6.74
C GLU A 48 -13.98 2.11 6.64
N LEU A 49 -13.37 1.12 7.30
CA LEU A 49 -13.90 -0.24 7.33
C LEU A 49 -15.03 -0.36 8.35
N SER A 50 -16.08 -1.09 7.99
CA SER A 50 -17.13 -1.52 8.92
C SER A 50 -16.61 -2.60 9.86
N GLN A 51 -17.34 -2.89 10.95
CA GLN A 51 -17.01 -3.99 11.86
C GLN A 51 -17.07 -5.35 11.16
N GLU A 52 -17.97 -5.53 10.21
CA GLU A 52 -18.09 -6.75 9.40
C GLU A 52 -16.84 -6.91 8.52
N GLU A 53 -16.40 -5.84 7.85
CA GLU A 53 -15.18 -5.85 7.04
C GLU A 53 -13.94 -6.15 7.91
N ILE A 54 -13.84 -5.55 9.10
CA ILE A 54 -12.76 -5.83 10.05
C ILE A 54 -12.78 -7.31 10.50
N SER A 55 -13.97 -7.84 10.80
CA SER A 55 -14.13 -9.24 11.24
C SER A 55 -13.84 -10.25 10.14
N ALA A 56 -13.95 -9.88 8.88
CA ALA A 56 -13.62 -10.74 7.73
C ALA A 56 -12.11 -10.85 7.46
N VAL A 57 -11.27 -10.05 8.12
CA VAL A 57 -9.82 -10.04 7.90
C VAL A 57 -9.17 -11.28 8.49
N GLN A 58 -8.57 -12.09 7.64
CA GLN A 58 -7.85 -13.30 8.02
C GLN A 58 -6.36 -13.21 7.72
N ASP A 59 -5.97 -12.32 6.80
CA ASP A 59 -4.61 -12.15 6.36
C ASP A 59 -4.23 -10.67 6.31
N ILE A 60 -2.99 -10.34 6.66
CA ILE A 60 -2.42 -8.99 6.57
C ILE A 60 -1.09 -9.06 5.84
N ILE A 61 -0.91 -8.26 4.81
CA ILE A 61 0.36 -8.10 4.12
C ILE A 61 1.03 -6.80 4.60
N ILE A 62 2.31 -6.90 4.92
CA ILE A 62 3.18 -5.78 5.29
C ILE A 62 4.23 -5.64 4.20
N THR A 63 4.12 -4.58 3.41
CA THR A 63 4.93 -4.40 2.20
C THR A 63 6.32 -3.82 2.48
N ALA A 64 6.51 -3.11 3.60
CA ALA A 64 7.78 -2.46 3.93
C ALA A 64 8.04 -2.43 5.45
N PRO A 65 9.31 -2.27 5.89
CA PRO A 65 9.68 -2.24 7.32
C PRO A 65 9.45 -0.87 7.98
N PHE A 66 8.80 0.07 7.31
CA PHE A 66 8.56 1.43 7.82
C PHE A 66 7.30 1.47 8.69
N GLU A 67 7.24 2.37 9.67
CA GLU A 67 6.15 2.41 10.66
C GLU A 67 4.77 2.70 10.05
N ASP A 68 4.73 3.37 8.91
CA ASP A 68 3.50 3.63 8.17
C ASP A 68 2.99 2.41 7.36
N HIS A 69 3.80 1.35 7.23
CA HIS A 69 3.42 0.04 6.70
C HIS A 69 3.33 -1.01 7.82
N LEU A 70 4.23 -0.91 8.80
CA LEU A 70 4.36 -1.84 9.92
C LEU A 70 3.88 -1.18 11.22
N HIS A 71 2.59 -0.96 11.36
CA HIS A 71 2.01 -0.34 12.55
C HIS A 71 1.65 -1.36 13.62
N LEU A 72 2.57 -1.62 14.55
CA LEU A 72 2.45 -2.67 15.57
C LEU A 72 1.19 -2.58 16.44
N LYS A 73 0.67 -1.36 16.69
CA LYS A 73 -0.54 -1.18 17.49
C LYS A 73 -1.75 -1.74 16.75
N THR A 74 -1.90 -1.41 15.46
CA THR A 74 -2.97 -1.95 14.63
C THR A 74 -2.88 -3.47 14.49
N LEU A 75 -1.66 -4.03 14.33
CA LEU A 75 -1.51 -5.49 14.21
C LEU A 75 -2.01 -6.26 15.44
N LYS A 76 -1.93 -5.67 16.63
CA LYS A 76 -2.47 -6.27 17.87
C LYS A 76 -4.00 -6.33 17.90
N ASP A 77 -4.68 -5.51 17.11
CA ASP A 77 -6.14 -5.54 16.99
C ASP A 77 -6.60 -6.73 16.13
N PHE A 78 -5.66 -7.44 15.46
CA PHE A 78 -5.91 -8.62 14.61
C PHE A 78 -5.08 -9.85 15.09
N PRO A 79 -5.26 -10.33 16.30
CA PRO A 79 -4.36 -11.35 16.90
C PRO A 79 -4.41 -12.70 16.18
N THR A 80 -5.50 -13.01 15.49
CA THR A 80 -5.71 -14.28 14.77
C THR A 80 -5.32 -14.23 13.30
N ALA A 81 -5.09 -13.04 12.73
CA ALA A 81 -4.71 -12.90 11.33
C ALA A 81 -3.28 -13.42 11.06
N ASN A 82 -3.07 -14.04 9.90
CA ASN A 82 -1.73 -14.35 9.42
C ASN A 82 -1.04 -13.07 8.95
N LEU A 83 0.23 -12.89 9.30
CA LEU A 83 1.05 -11.76 8.83
C LEU A 83 2.00 -12.22 7.73
N TRP A 84 1.84 -11.66 6.55
CA TRP A 84 2.65 -11.94 5.36
C TRP A 84 3.61 -10.78 5.11
N CYS A 85 4.89 -11.04 4.98
CA CYS A 85 5.88 -9.98 4.87
C CYS A 85 7.22 -10.47 4.29
N SER A 86 8.15 -9.54 4.05
CA SER A 86 9.53 -9.88 3.70
C SER A 86 10.27 -10.56 4.86
N SER A 87 11.35 -11.30 4.57
CA SER A 87 12.23 -11.87 5.60
C SER A 87 12.82 -10.80 6.53
N GLN A 88 13.02 -9.57 6.03
CA GLN A 88 13.46 -8.43 6.85
C GLN A 88 12.40 -8.02 7.88
N VAL A 89 11.15 -7.83 7.44
CA VAL A 89 10.02 -7.49 8.31
C VAL A 89 9.74 -8.61 9.30
N LYS A 90 9.79 -9.87 8.85
CA LYS A 90 9.63 -11.05 9.72
C LYS A 90 10.62 -11.03 10.90
N LYS A 91 11.90 -10.72 10.64
CA LYS A 91 12.92 -10.59 11.71
C LYS A 91 12.58 -9.49 12.72
N ILE A 92 11.93 -8.41 12.28
CA ILE A 92 11.44 -7.33 13.17
C ILE A 92 10.26 -7.85 13.99
N LEU A 93 9.26 -8.44 13.36
CA LEU A 93 8.03 -8.93 14.02
C LEU A 93 8.30 -10.02 15.07
N LEU A 94 9.18 -10.96 14.78
CA LEU A 94 9.57 -12.02 15.72
C LEU A 94 10.11 -11.47 17.06
N LYS A 95 10.72 -10.29 17.05
CA LYS A 95 11.19 -9.62 18.28
C LYS A 95 10.07 -8.92 19.05
N LYS A 96 8.88 -8.77 18.46
CA LYS A 96 7.75 -8.00 19.05
C LYS A 96 6.75 -8.85 19.81
N LYS A 97 6.95 -10.19 19.90
CA LYS A 97 6.11 -11.13 20.63
C LYS A 97 4.62 -11.01 20.28
N LEU A 98 4.32 -10.93 19.00
CA LEU A 98 2.94 -11.00 18.49
C LEU A 98 2.46 -12.45 18.52
N GLU A 99 1.15 -12.64 18.69
CA GLU A 99 0.52 -13.98 18.69
C GLU A 99 0.29 -14.52 17.28
N ASN A 100 0.36 -13.63 16.30
CA ASN A 100 0.12 -13.92 14.90
C ASN A 100 1.09 -14.93 14.31
N LYS A 101 0.61 -15.77 13.40
CA LYS A 101 1.47 -16.57 12.52
C LYS A 101 2.14 -15.65 11.50
N ILE A 102 3.48 -15.65 11.46
CA ILE A 102 4.28 -14.79 10.56
C ILE A 102 4.83 -15.64 9.42
N LEU A 103 4.44 -15.29 8.20
CA LEU A 103 4.74 -15.99 6.95
C LEU A 103 5.55 -15.10 6.02
N GLU A 104 6.32 -15.70 5.12
CA GLU A 104 7.09 -14.95 4.13
C GLU A 104 6.35 -14.86 2.81
N LEU A 105 6.37 -13.65 2.22
CA LEU A 105 5.91 -13.42 0.85
C LEU A 105 6.93 -14.00 -0.14
N SER A 106 6.41 -14.59 -1.21
CA SER A 106 7.20 -15.15 -2.31
C SER A 106 7.18 -14.24 -3.54
N SER A 107 8.26 -14.27 -4.31
CA SER A 107 8.30 -13.73 -5.67
C SER A 107 7.47 -14.55 -6.65
N ASP A 108 7.22 -15.82 -6.33
CA ASP A 108 6.28 -16.65 -7.05
C ASP A 108 4.86 -16.39 -6.55
N SER A 109 3.87 -16.61 -7.43
CA SER A 109 2.47 -16.50 -7.04
C SER A 109 2.12 -17.52 -5.97
N GLN A 110 1.53 -17.07 -4.86
CA GLN A 110 1.10 -17.90 -3.75
C GLN A 110 -0.35 -17.62 -3.37
N LEU A 111 -1.06 -18.63 -2.89
CA LEU A 111 -2.45 -18.48 -2.45
C LEU A 111 -2.48 -17.92 -1.02
N ILE A 112 -3.13 -16.76 -0.84
CA ILE A 112 -3.40 -16.12 0.44
C ILE A 112 -4.91 -15.93 0.52
N GLY A 113 -5.55 -16.67 1.43
CA GLY A 113 -7.01 -16.76 1.41
C GLY A 113 -7.51 -17.27 0.05
N ASN A 114 -8.43 -16.54 -0.57
CA ASN A 114 -8.99 -16.84 -1.90
C ASN A 114 -8.30 -16.06 -3.05
N LEU A 115 -7.15 -15.45 -2.78
CA LEU A 115 -6.41 -14.58 -3.70
C LEU A 115 -5.04 -15.17 -4.03
N ASN A 116 -4.64 -15.09 -5.30
CA ASN A 116 -3.25 -15.31 -5.69
C ASN A 116 -2.48 -14.00 -5.52
N VAL A 117 -1.40 -14.03 -4.77
CA VAL A 117 -0.56 -12.87 -4.47
C VAL A 117 0.87 -13.16 -4.89
N GLN A 118 1.46 -12.24 -5.63
CA GLN A 118 2.87 -12.26 -5.99
C GLN A 118 3.53 -10.98 -5.46
N ALA A 119 4.63 -11.12 -4.71
CA ALA A 119 5.41 -10.01 -4.20
C ALA A 119 6.59 -9.73 -5.13
N LEU A 120 6.67 -8.53 -5.63
CA LEU A 120 7.69 -8.08 -6.58
C LEU A 120 8.48 -6.92 -5.98
N PRO A 121 9.77 -6.72 -6.32
CA PRO A 121 10.54 -5.61 -5.79
C PRO A 121 10.00 -4.27 -6.27
N ALA A 122 9.85 -3.33 -5.35
CA ALA A 122 9.51 -1.93 -5.66
C ALA A 122 10.58 -1.24 -6.50
N GLY A 123 10.34 0.00 -6.94
CA GLY A 123 11.33 0.82 -7.63
C GLY A 123 12.34 1.46 -6.68
N PHE A 124 13.43 1.99 -7.25
CA PHE A 124 14.44 2.73 -6.47
C PHE A 124 13.81 3.97 -5.77
N PRO A 125 14.11 4.21 -4.49
CA PRO A 125 15.16 3.61 -3.66
C PRO A 125 14.72 2.37 -2.85
N TYR A 126 13.52 1.84 -3.07
CA TYR A 126 12.90 0.80 -2.23
C TYR A 126 13.07 -0.63 -2.74
N ASN A 127 13.82 -0.83 -3.81
CA ASN A 127 13.97 -2.11 -4.51
C ASN A 127 14.48 -3.29 -3.66
N THR A 128 15.06 -3.02 -2.49
CA THR A 128 15.53 -4.04 -1.54
C THR A 128 14.75 -4.05 -0.22
N THR A 129 13.86 -3.09 -0.01
CA THR A 129 13.20 -2.88 1.29
C THR A 129 11.68 -2.96 1.23
N ALA A 130 11.09 -2.72 0.07
CA ALA A 130 9.65 -2.76 -0.10
C ALA A 130 9.22 -3.66 -1.27
N TYR A 131 7.99 -4.16 -1.18
CA TYR A 131 7.34 -4.93 -2.24
C TYR A 131 6.19 -4.16 -2.86
N CYS A 132 6.05 -4.26 -4.17
CA CYS A 132 4.76 -4.13 -4.83
C CYS A 132 4.08 -5.49 -4.91
N LEU A 133 2.76 -5.50 -5.04
CA LEU A 133 1.96 -6.71 -5.05
C LEU A 133 1.17 -6.80 -6.35
N LEU A 134 1.18 -7.97 -6.97
CA LEU A 134 0.21 -8.35 -7.99
C LEU A 134 -0.77 -9.34 -7.36
N ILE A 135 -2.02 -8.92 -7.21
CA ILE A 135 -3.08 -9.68 -6.56
C ILE A 135 -4.10 -10.06 -7.62
N SER A 136 -4.47 -11.34 -7.70
CA SER A 136 -5.49 -11.78 -8.64
C SER A 136 -6.48 -12.76 -7.99
N ASN A 137 -7.71 -12.77 -8.51
CA ASN A 137 -8.71 -13.76 -8.13
C ASN A 137 -8.74 -14.91 -9.17
N LYS A 138 -9.55 -15.92 -8.89
CA LYS A 138 -9.74 -17.09 -9.77
C LYS A 138 -10.30 -16.76 -11.15
N ASN A 139 -10.97 -15.62 -11.31
CA ASN A 139 -11.54 -15.16 -12.58
C ASN A 139 -10.52 -14.38 -13.42
N GLY A 140 -9.28 -14.24 -12.94
CA GLY A 140 -8.20 -13.52 -13.64
C GLY A 140 -8.22 -12.02 -13.47
N PHE A 141 -9.12 -11.45 -12.66
CA PHE A 141 -9.11 -10.03 -12.33
C PHE A 141 -7.89 -9.69 -11.49
N LYS A 142 -7.18 -8.61 -11.84
CA LYS A 142 -5.87 -8.27 -11.27
C LYS A 142 -5.83 -6.87 -10.68
N VAL A 143 -5.23 -6.76 -9.50
CA VAL A 143 -4.90 -5.51 -8.81
C VAL A 143 -3.39 -5.42 -8.65
N PHE A 144 -2.79 -4.31 -9.09
CA PHE A 144 -1.39 -3.99 -8.83
C PHE A 144 -1.30 -2.92 -7.74
N HIS A 145 -0.57 -3.20 -6.67
CA HIS A 145 -0.36 -2.28 -5.55
C HIS A 145 1.10 -1.90 -5.41
N GLU A 146 1.38 -0.61 -5.35
CA GLU A 146 2.70 -0.05 -5.05
C GLU A 146 2.56 1.22 -4.20
N GLY A 147 3.04 1.17 -2.98
CA GLY A 147 2.93 2.26 -2.00
C GLY A 147 4.03 3.34 -2.10
N HIS A 148 5.00 3.21 -3.01
CA HIS A 148 6.15 4.12 -3.09
C HIS A 148 6.50 4.52 -4.53
N VAL A 149 7.33 3.73 -5.19
CA VAL A 149 7.83 3.98 -6.54
C VAL A 149 7.78 2.70 -7.37
N VAL A 150 7.11 2.76 -8.50
CA VAL A 150 6.96 1.62 -9.41
C VAL A 150 8.27 1.26 -10.08
N ASN A 151 8.58 -0.03 -10.13
CA ASN A 151 9.66 -0.56 -10.95
C ASN A 151 9.17 -0.78 -12.40
N LYS A 152 9.25 0.29 -13.23
CA LYS A 152 8.80 0.26 -14.62
C LYS A 152 9.49 -0.82 -15.46
N LYS A 153 10.80 -1.04 -15.21
CA LYS A 153 11.57 -2.06 -15.92
C LYS A 153 10.98 -3.46 -15.70
N LEU A 154 10.67 -3.78 -14.45
CA LEU A 154 10.07 -5.06 -14.08
C LEU A 154 8.69 -5.26 -14.71
N ILE A 155 7.84 -4.21 -14.75
CA ILE A 155 6.53 -4.27 -15.41
C ILE A 155 6.69 -4.63 -16.89
N ILE A 156 7.61 -3.96 -17.58
CA ILE A 156 7.82 -4.14 -19.03
C ILE A 156 8.40 -5.54 -19.32
N GLU A 157 9.46 -5.94 -18.61
CA GLU A 157 10.16 -7.22 -18.83
C GLU A 157 9.27 -8.45 -18.56
N ASN A 158 8.35 -8.33 -17.61
CA ASN A 158 7.44 -9.43 -17.25
C ASN A 158 6.02 -9.27 -17.83
N ASN A 159 5.78 -8.28 -18.68
CA ASN A 159 4.46 -7.99 -19.27
C ASN A 159 3.35 -7.97 -18.21
N ILE A 160 3.59 -7.28 -17.07
CA ILE A 160 2.65 -7.21 -15.96
C ILE A 160 1.47 -6.32 -16.36
N GLU A 161 0.26 -6.87 -16.30
CA GLU A 161 -0.99 -6.17 -16.56
C GLU A 161 -1.90 -6.24 -15.34
N ALA A 162 -2.72 -5.21 -15.14
CA ALA A 162 -3.69 -5.15 -14.06
C ALA A 162 -4.96 -4.40 -14.51
N ASP A 163 -6.11 -4.76 -13.94
CA ASP A 163 -7.39 -4.06 -14.17
C ASP A 163 -7.48 -2.79 -13.32
N VAL A 164 -6.88 -2.85 -12.13
CA VAL A 164 -6.80 -1.76 -11.16
C VAL A 164 -5.36 -1.55 -10.72
N ALA A 165 -4.92 -0.31 -10.71
CA ALA A 165 -3.65 0.11 -10.14
C ALA A 165 -3.88 0.91 -8.86
N ILE A 166 -3.13 0.58 -7.80
CA ILE A 166 -3.06 1.34 -6.54
C ILE A 166 -1.66 1.92 -6.47
N LEU A 167 -1.52 3.22 -6.71
CA LEU A 167 -0.23 3.88 -6.87
C LEU A 167 -0.16 5.20 -6.11
N THR A 168 1.03 5.61 -5.70
CA THR A 168 1.23 6.98 -5.24
C THR A 168 1.05 7.97 -6.39
N GLY A 169 0.56 9.16 -6.11
CA GLY A 169 0.31 10.21 -7.11
C GLY A 169 0.69 11.60 -6.61
N GLU A 170 0.93 11.74 -5.32
CA GLU A 170 1.45 12.95 -4.67
C GLU A 170 2.95 12.79 -4.43
N GLU A 171 3.74 13.70 -5.00
CA GLU A 171 5.20 13.57 -4.95
C GLU A 171 5.74 13.89 -3.58
N VAL A 172 6.62 13.01 -3.10
CA VAL A 172 7.50 13.29 -1.97
C VAL A 172 8.94 13.09 -2.42
N LYS A 173 9.78 14.09 -2.22
CA LYS A 173 11.22 14.03 -2.51
C LYS A 173 12.04 14.35 -1.28
N PHE A 174 13.10 13.58 -1.07
CA PHE A 174 14.11 13.86 -0.08
C PHE A 174 15.21 14.73 -0.69
N PHE A 175 15.53 15.87 -0.06
CA PHE A 175 16.39 16.94 -0.57
C PHE A 175 16.02 17.44 -1.98
N GLY A 176 14.80 17.19 -2.45
CA GLY A 176 14.39 17.52 -3.81
C GLY A 176 14.99 16.64 -4.92
N LEU A 177 15.76 15.62 -4.57
CA LEU A 177 16.53 14.76 -5.49
C LEU A 177 15.97 13.33 -5.53
N ILE A 178 15.85 12.68 -4.38
CA ILE A 178 15.42 11.28 -4.28
C ILE A 178 13.90 11.21 -4.21
N THR A 179 13.27 10.56 -5.19
CA THR A 179 11.82 10.35 -5.20
C THR A 179 11.46 9.27 -4.18
N LEU A 180 10.67 9.64 -3.17
CA LEU A 180 10.12 8.72 -2.16
C LEU A 180 8.69 8.31 -2.50
N SER A 181 7.93 9.16 -3.20
CA SER A 181 6.59 8.90 -3.71
C SER A 181 6.47 9.52 -5.10
N MET A 182 5.79 8.83 -6.01
CA MET A 182 5.65 9.28 -7.40
C MET A 182 4.72 10.50 -7.49
N ASN A 183 4.97 11.35 -8.49
CA ASN A 183 4.04 12.40 -8.88
C ASN A 183 2.93 11.86 -9.79
N THR A 184 1.90 12.66 -10.03
CA THR A 184 0.73 12.33 -10.85
C THR A 184 1.11 11.81 -12.24
N ARG A 185 2.06 12.48 -12.93
CA ARG A 185 2.52 12.07 -14.26
C ARG A 185 3.09 10.65 -14.25
N LYS A 186 3.97 10.34 -13.29
CA LYS A 186 4.57 9.01 -13.15
C LYS A 186 3.53 7.94 -12.80
N ALA A 187 2.51 8.29 -11.98
CA ALA A 187 1.42 7.39 -11.66
C ALA A 187 0.58 7.05 -12.92
N ILE A 188 0.21 8.05 -13.71
CA ILE A 188 -0.53 7.85 -14.97
C ILE A 188 0.30 7.03 -15.98
N GLU A 189 1.59 7.34 -16.13
CA GLU A 189 2.49 6.53 -16.99
C GLU A 189 2.56 5.07 -16.54
N ALA A 190 2.67 4.83 -15.23
CA ALA A 190 2.70 3.47 -14.69
C ALA A 190 1.35 2.76 -14.87
N CYS A 191 0.24 3.45 -14.67
CA CYS A 191 -1.11 2.93 -14.92
C CYS A 191 -1.29 2.51 -16.39
N LYS A 192 -0.79 3.32 -17.34
CA LYS A 192 -0.78 3.00 -18.78
C LYS A 192 0.09 1.78 -19.09
N LEU A 193 1.27 1.67 -18.50
CA LEU A 193 2.14 0.49 -18.67
C LEU A 193 1.48 -0.78 -18.17
N LEU A 194 0.73 -0.71 -17.06
CA LEU A 194 -0.06 -1.80 -16.51
C LEU A 194 -1.34 -2.09 -17.32
N LYS A 195 -1.67 -1.26 -18.31
CA LYS A 195 -2.94 -1.26 -19.05
C LYS A 195 -4.18 -1.11 -18.17
N ALA A 196 -4.00 -0.60 -16.94
CA ALA A 196 -5.07 -0.39 -15.99
C ALA A 196 -5.94 0.81 -16.40
N LYS A 197 -7.26 0.65 -16.26
CA LYS A 197 -8.23 1.72 -16.54
C LYS A 197 -8.73 2.40 -15.27
N LYS A 198 -8.39 1.86 -14.11
CA LYS A 198 -8.79 2.36 -12.80
C LYS A 198 -7.55 2.55 -11.93
N LEU A 199 -7.44 3.76 -11.36
CA LEU A 199 -6.30 4.17 -10.56
C LEU A 199 -6.78 4.65 -9.19
N PHE A 200 -6.40 3.96 -8.14
CA PHE A 200 -6.47 4.48 -6.78
C PHE A 200 -5.18 5.21 -6.42
N ILE A 201 -5.31 6.39 -5.85
CA ILE A 201 -4.17 7.14 -5.30
C ILE A 201 -3.97 6.74 -3.83
N THR A 202 -2.78 6.23 -3.52
CA THR A 202 -2.34 5.86 -2.16
C THR A 202 -1.26 6.81 -1.64
N GLY A 203 -0.98 6.78 -0.34
CA GLY A 203 0.03 7.62 0.29
C GLY A 203 -0.28 9.12 0.26
N SER A 204 -1.55 9.49 0.12
CA SER A 204 -2.00 10.85 -0.14
C SER A 204 -2.45 11.58 1.12
N ASN A 205 -2.51 12.94 1.01
CA ASN A 205 -3.14 13.79 2.03
C ASN A 205 -4.57 13.34 2.41
N PRO A 206 -5.03 13.62 3.65
CA PRO A 206 -4.69 14.83 4.42
C PRO A 206 -3.61 14.69 5.50
N LEU A 207 -2.53 13.99 5.28
CA LEU A 207 -1.49 13.86 6.28
C LEU A 207 -0.87 15.20 6.69
N LYS A 208 -0.80 15.45 8.00
CA LYS A 208 0.02 16.50 8.58
C LYS A 208 1.35 15.90 9.02
N ASN A 209 2.44 16.36 8.39
CA ASN A 209 3.79 15.94 8.71
C ASN A 209 4.49 17.02 9.55
N SER A 210 5.26 16.61 10.55
CA SER A 210 6.11 17.46 11.36
C SER A 210 7.36 16.71 11.82
N GLY A 211 8.29 17.43 12.45
CA GLY A 211 9.55 16.87 12.93
C GLY A 211 10.73 17.25 12.04
N PHE A 212 11.94 16.94 12.53
CA PHE A 212 13.21 17.38 11.92
C PHE A 212 13.34 16.96 10.44
N ILE A 213 13.03 15.71 10.12
CA ILE A 213 13.17 15.18 8.75
C ILE A 213 12.26 15.90 7.76
N ASN A 214 11.14 16.45 8.22
CA ASN A 214 10.19 17.16 7.36
C ASN A 214 10.81 18.38 6.67
N ASN A 215 11.83 19.00 7.26
CA ASN A 215 12.56 20.12 6.66
C ASN A 215 13.30 19.73 5.38
N PHE A 216 13.58 18.45 5.18
CA PHE A 216 14.29 17.91 4.01
C PHE A 216 13.33 17.28 2.98
N LEU A 217 12.04 17.23 3.28
CA LEU A 217 11.03 16.69 2.39
C LEU A 217 10.39 17.81 1.56
N LYS A 218 10.25 17.56 0.27
CA LYS A 218 9.48 18.40 -0.65
C LYS A 218 8.24 17.64 -1.09
N PHE A 219 7.08 18.27 -0.92
CA PHE A 219 5.77 17.70 -1.24
C PHE A 219 5.17 18.40 -2.46
N LYS A 220 4.56 17.63 -3.36
CA LYS A 220 3.72 18.16 -4.43
C LYS A 220 2.41 17.39 -4.44
N LYS A 221 1.30 18.10 -4.38
CA LYS A 221 -0.05 17.51 -4.43
C LYS A 221 -0.35 16.89 -5.79
N LEU A 222 -1.43 16.13 -5.83
CA LEU A 222 -1.99 15.60 -7.07
C LEU A 222 -2.26 16.75 -8.05
N ASP A 223 -1.87 16.54 -9.29
CA ASP A 223 -2.06 17.49 -10.37
C ASP A 223 -3.26 17.03 -11.22
N ASN A 224 -4.41 17.62 -10.96
CA ASN A 224 -5.67 17.23 -11.61
C ASN A 224 -5.65 17.47 -13.12
N ASP A 225 -4.89 18.46 -13.60
CA ASP A 225 -4.78 18.77 -15.03
C ASP A 225 -4.03 17.68 -15.82
N LEU A 226 -3.29 16.81 -15.12
CA LEU A 226 -2.58 15.69 -15.71
C LEU A 226 -3.39 14.39 -15.70
N LEU A 227 -4.58 14.37 -15.10
CA LEU A 227 -5.43 13.19 -15.09
C LEU A 227 -5.94 12.89 -16.51
N ASP A 228 -5.85 11.62 -16.90
CA ASP A 228 -6.25 11.15 -18.22
C ASP A 228 -7.72 10.73 -18.19
N ASN A 229 -8.55 11.29 -19.09
CA ASN A 229 -9.98 10.97 -19.18
C ASN A 229 -10.27 9.49 -19.46
N ASN A 230 -9.28 8.71 -19.90
CA ASN A 230 -9.39 7.27 -20.12
C ASN A 230 -9.08 6.44 -18.87
N ILE A 231 -8.66 7.07 -17.77
CA ILE A 231 -8.34 6.43 -16.49
C ILE A 231 -9.26 7.00 -15.42
N GLU A 232 -10.10 6.15 -14.86
CA GLU A 232 -10.95 6.52 -13.73
C GLU A 232 -10.10 6.57 -12.45
N VAL A 233 -10.08 7.73 -11.77
CA VAL A 233 -9.21 7.99 -10.61
C VAL A 233 -10.03 8.06 -9.34
N PHE A 234 -9.62 7.30 -8.33
CA PHE A 234 -10.22 7.24 -6.98
C PHE A 234 -9.22 7.78 -5.97
N TYR A 235 -9.66 8.73 -5.18
CA TYR A 235 -8.80 9.45 -4.25
C TYR A 235 -9.24 9.33 -2.79
N ASP A 236 -10.54 9.35 -2.55
CA ASP A 236 -11.11 9.46 -1.21
C ASP A 236 -11.00 8.15 -0.41
N ALA A 237 -10.81 8.27 0.89
CA ALA A 237 -10.96 7.16 1.82
C ALA A 237 -12.37 6.56 1.73
N GLY A 238 -12.48 5.24 1.82
CA GLY A 238 -13.75 4.52 1.65
C GLY A 238 -14.13 4.24 0.20
N SER A 239 -13.45 4.84 -0.81
CA SER A 239 -13.65 4.52 -2.22
C SER A 239 -13.54 3.02 -2.45
N THR A 240 -14.52 2.45 -3.13
CA THR A 240 -14.67 0.99 -3.28
C THR A 240 -14.97 0.62 -4.73
N LEU A 241 -14.34 -0.46 -5.20
CA LEU A 241 -14.67 -1.12 -6.45
C LEU A 241 -15.03 -2.58 -6.18
N SER A 242 -16.04 -3.08 -6.86
CA SER A 242 -16.48 -4.48 -6.82
C SER A 242 -16.53 -5.07 -8.23
N PHE A 243 -16.06 -6.33 -8.39
CA PHE A 243 -15.92 -7.04 -9.66
C PHE A 243 -16.39 -8.47 -9.54
#